data_841ab274ebc9217636ed9c06fc79c366
#
_entry.id   841ab274ebc9217636ed9c06fc79c366
#
_cell.length_a   1.000
_cell.length_b   1.000
_cell.length_c   1.000
_cell.angle_alpha   90.00
_cell.angle_beta   90.00
_cell.angle_gamma   90.00
#
_symmetry.space_group_name_H-M   'P 1'
#
loop_
_entity.id
_entity.type
_entity.pdbx_description
1 polymer ?
#
loop_
_entity_poly.entity_id
_entity_poly.type
_entity_poly.pdbx_seq_one_letter_code
_entity_poly.pdbx_strand_id
1 'polypeptide(L)'
;MAELAEQKREEYKAHAPVFHRPKDGAREVHEPYLAALVEDGDNVTLVHEAADGHVDAFLVAMLFPAPPVYDPGGSTCSVDDFVVESPELWETAGRALLERAFAATRQRGAVQSVVVCGPQDEPKRTLLRSMGHDVASEWFTLPFGQPAVT
;
A
#
# COMPACT_ATOMS: atom_id res chain seq x y z
N MET A 1 -1.89 8.64 9.99
CA MET A 1 -1.88 8.14 8.59
C MET A 1 -1.17 9.08 7.63
N ALA A 2 -1.54 10.36 7.49
CA ALA A 2 -0.94 11.28 6.51
C ALA A 2 0.59 11.45 6.69
N GLU A 3 1.08 11.51 7.91
CA GLU A 3 2.53 11.58 8.21
C GLU A 3 3.28 10.33 7.77
N LEU A 4 2.74 9.14 8.08
CA LEU A 4 3.32 7.87 7.64
C LEU A 4 3.34 7.74 6.11
N ALA A 5 2.26 8.19 5.45
CA ALA A 5 2.20 8.20 3.99
C ALA A 5 3.22 9.17 3.36
N GLU A 6 3.49 10.32 3.99
CA GLU A 6 4.52 11.27 3.57
C GLU A 6 5.92 10.68 3.72
N GLN A 7 6.22 10.07 4.86
CA GLN A 7 7.48 9.35 5.09
C GLN A 7 7.70 8.30 3.98
N LYS A 8 6.69 7.50 3.68
CA LYS A 8 6.80 6.46 2.64
C LYS A 8 7.04 7.03 1.25
N ARG A 9 6.40 8.15 0.90
CA ARG A 9 6.65 8.83 -0.37
C ARG A 9 8.11 9.26 -0.51
N GLU A 10 8.71 9.82 0.55
CA GLU A 10 10.11 10.23 0.52
C GLU A 10 11.07 9.03 0.40
N GLU A 11 10.78 7.90 1.05
CA GLU A 11 11.53 6.66 0.88
C GLU A 11 11.45 6.18 -0.58
N TYR A 12 10.25 6.10 -1.16
CA TYR A 12 10.04 5.60 -2.53
C TYR A 12 10.61 6.54 -3.59
N LYS A 13 10.65 7.84 -3.34
CA LYS A 13 11.33 8.83 -4.18
C LYS A 13 12.82 8.50 -4.35
N ALA A 14 13.48 7.99 -3.31
CA ALA A 14 14.87 7.55 -3.43
C ALA A 14 15.04 6.34 -4.36
N HIS A 15 14.01 5.48 -4.46
CA HIS A 15 14.04 4.29 -5.32
C HIS A 15 13.72 4.58 -6.79
N ALA A 16 12.81 5.51 -7.08
CA ALA A 16 12.40 5.89 -8.42
C ALA A 16 12.09 7.40 -8.48
N PRO A 17 13.12 8.27 -8.58
CA PRO A 17 13.01 9.72 -8.34
C PRO A 17 12.04 10.46 -9.27
N VAL A 18 11.79 9.94 -10.46
CA VAL A 18 10.84 10.55 -11.43
C VAL A 18 9.43 10.01 -11.21
N PHE A 19 9.30 8.69 -11.11
CA PHE A 19 8.00 8.02 -10.94
C PHE A 19 7.35 8.38 -9.60
N HIS A 20 8.13 8.41 -8.52
CA HIS A 20 7.68 8.74 -7.17
C HIS A 20 7.96 10.19 -6.76
N ARG A 21 8.12 11.12 -7.74
CA ARG A 21 8.30 12.54 -7.40
C ARG A 21 7.03 13.09 -6.75
N PRO A 22 7.08 13.51 -5.47
CA PRO A 22 5.94 14.13 -4.85
C PRO A 22 5.57 15.43 -5.58
N LYS A 23 4.27 15.69 -5.70
CA LYS A 23 3.75 16.99 -6.10
C LYS A 23 3.95 17.98 -4.95
N ASP A 24 4.17 19.26 -5.27
CA ASP A 24 4.11 20.33 -4.26
C ASP A 24 2.72 20.29 -3.59
N GLY A 25 2.68 20.31 -2.26
CA GLY A 25 1.44 20.17 -1.50
C GLY A 25 0.84 18.76 -1.52
N ALA A 26 1.66 17.72 -1.74
CA ALA A 26 1.19 16.33 -1.81
C ALA A 26 0.46 15.89 -0.52
N ARG A 27 0.91 16.36 0.65
CA ARG A 27 0.27 16.05 1.94
C ARG A 27 -1.13 16.66 2.02
N GLU A 28 -1.26 17.93 1.67
CA GLU A 28 -2.54 18.68 1.70
C GLU A 28 -3.59 18.07 0.77
N VAL A 29 -3.15 17.40 -0.30
CA VAL A 29 -4.05 16.67 -1.21
C VAL A 29 -4.34 15.26 -0.69
N HIS A 30 -3.36 14.58 -0.10
CA HIS A 30 -3.50 13.20 0.34
C HIS A 30 -4.31 13.06 1.64
N GLU A 31 -4.21 14.02 2.55
CA GLU A 31 -4.93 13.97 3.83
C GLU A 31 -6.46 13.92 3.66
N PRO A 32 -7.12 14.80 2.89
CA PRO A 32 -8.58 14.69 2.65
C PRO A 32 -8.95 13.44 1.85
N TYR A 33 -8.07 12.95 0.96
CA TYR A 33 -8.29 11.69 0.25
C TYR A 33 -8.29 10.50 1.21
N LEU A 34 -7.32 10.41 2.12
CA LEU A 34 -7.30 9.37 3.16
C LEU A 34 -8.52 9.46 4.08
N ALA A 35 -8.96 10.66 4.44
CA ALA A 35 -10.17 10.86 5.24
C ALA A 35 -11.40 10.30 4.51
N ALA A 36 -11.55 10.59 3.22
CA ALA A 36 -12.64 10.05 2.40
C ALA A 36 -12.61 8.51 2.32
N LEU A 37 -11.42 7.90 2.21
CA LEU A 37 -11.28 6.44 2.22
C LEU A 37 -11.68 5.81 3.57
N VAL A 38 -11.44 6.50 4.67
CA VAL A 38 -11.88 6.05 6.01
C VAL A 38 -13.39 6.10 6.16
N GLU A 39 -14.03 7.12 5.60
CA GLU A 39 -15.49 7.30 5.66
C GLU A 39 -16.25 6.37 4.71
N ASP A 40 -15.59 5.90 3.66
CA ASP A 40 -16.18 4.99 2.67
C ASP A 40 -16.27 3.55 3.23
N GLY A 41 -17.49 3.13 3.57
CA GLY A 41 -17.78 1.80 4.11
C GLY A 41 -17.50 0.64 3.16
N ASP A 42 -17.26 0.89 1.87
CA ASP A 42 -16.87 -0.13 0.90
C ASP A 42 -15.38 -0.50 1.01
N ASN A 43 -14.58 0.38 1.60
CA ASN A 43 -13.17 0.13 1.89
C ASN A 43 -12.97 -0.57 3.24
N VAL A 44 -11.81 -1.20 3.39
CA VAL A 44 -11.32 -1.72 4.68
C VAL A 44 -10.12 -0.88 5.08
N THR A 45 -10.32 0.10 5.94
CA THR A 45 -9.26 0.94 6.48
C THR A 45 -8.93 0.50 7.89
N LEU A 46 -7.67 0.16 8.14
CA LEU A 46 -7.18 -0.33 9.43
C LEU A 46 -5.98 0.49 9.87
N VAL A 47 -5.89 0.72 11.17
CA VAL A 47 -4.71 1.31 11.83
C VAL A 47 -4.20 0.37 12.91
N HIS A 48 -2.91 0.43 13.18
CA HIS A 48 -2.28 -0.13 14.36
C HIS A 48 -1.87 1.03 15.28
N GLU A 49 -2.16 0.88 16.56
CA GLU A 49 -1.79 1.85 17.60
C GLU A 49 -0.71 1.24 18.47
N ALA A 50 0.38 1.98 18.66
CA ALA A 50 1.41 1.65 19.61
C ALA A 50 0.90 1.77 21.07
N ALA A 51 1.69 1.29 22.02
CA ALA A 51 1.28 1.27 23.42
C ALA A 51 0.99 2.65 24.05
N ASP A 52 1.55 3.71 23.47
CA ASP A 52 1.31 5.10 23.87
C ASP A 52 0.13 5.76 23.13
N GLY A 53 -0.54 5.01 22.21
CA GLY A 53 -1.72 5.44 21.50
C GLY A 53 -1.43 6.17 20.17
N HIS A 54 -0.17 6.33 19.74
CA HIS A 54 0.09 6.86 18.41
C HIS A 54 -0.13 5.78 17.33
N VAL A 55 -0.52 6.21 16.13
CA VAL A 55 -0.69 5.32 14.97
C VAL A 55 0.66 5.08 14.31
N ASP A 56 1.18 3.86 14.43
CA ASP A 56 2.49 3.44 13.91
C ASP A 56 2.41 2.59 12.63
N ALA A 57 1.21 2.20 12.23
CA ALA A 57 0.96 1.56 10.94
C ALA A 57 -0.48 1.77 10.46
N PHE A 58 -0.69 1.73 9.14
CA PHE A 58 -2.02 1.73 8.56
C PHE A 58 -2.07 0.97 7.23
N LEU A 59 -3.28 0.57 6.86
CA LEU A 59 -3.56 -0.12 5.60
C LEU A 59 -4.94 0.31 5.10
N VAL A 60 -5.04 0.55 3.78
CA VAL A 60 -6.30 0.70 3.06
C VAL A 60 -6.41 -0.43 2.04
N ALA A 61 -7.46 -1.23 2.16
CA ALA A 61 -7.81 -2.27 1.20
C ALA A 61 -9.13 -1.93 0.51
N MET A 62 -9.11 -1.99 -0.82
CA MET A 62 -10.26 -1.73 -1.67
C MET A 62 -10.63 -3.00 -2.44
N LEU A 63 -11.92 -3.17 -2.74
CA LEU A 63 -12.41 -4.26 -3.56
C LEU A 63 -12.66 -3.78 -4.98
N PHE A 64 -12.05 -4.45 -5.93
CA PHE A 64 -12.27 -4.20 -7.36
C PHE A 64 -12.79 -5.45 -8.06
N PRO A 65 -13.71 -5.31 -9.03
CA PRO A 65 -14.06 -6.40 -9.92
C PRO A 65 -12.83 -6.78 -10.76
N ALA A 66 -12.79 -8.02 -11.23
CA ALA A 66 -11.77 -8.43 -12.18
C ALA A 66 -11.87 -7.59 -13.48
N PRO A 67 -10.73 -7.30 -14.15
CA PRO A 67 -10.76 -6.75 -15.49
C PRO A 67 -11.59 -7.62 -16.42
N PRO A 68 -12.33 -7.06 -17.41
CA PRO A 68 -13.28 -7.80 -18.24
C PRO A 68 -12.68 -8.98 -19.03
N VAL A 69 -11.36 -9.04 -19.15
CA VAL A 69 -10.63 -10.08 -19.89
C VAL A 69 -10.11 -11.21 -18.98
N TYR A 70 -10.33 -11.10 -17.68
CA TYR A 70 -9.88 -12.09 -16.69
C TYR A 70 -11.04 -12.52 -15.79
N ASP A 71 -11.04 -13.78 -15.41
CA ASP A 71 -12.02 -14.36 -14.48
C ASP A 71 -11.29 -15.10 -13.34
N PRO A 72 -10.93 -14.42 -12.27
CA PRO A 72 -10.37 -15.06 -11.08
C PRO A 72 -11.43 -15.78 -10.22
N GLY A 73 -12.72 -15.70 -10.56
CA GLY A 73 -13.82 -16.27 -9.80
C GLY A 73 -14.41 -15.36 -8.74
N GLY A 74 -14.03 -14.06 -8.69
CA GLY A 74 -14.54 -13.08 -7.75
C GLY A 74 -13.76 -11.76 -7.76
N SER A 75 -13.96 -10.94 -6.74
CA SER A 75 -13.29 -9.64 -6.63
C SER A 75 -11.82 -9.77 -6.20
N THR A 76 -11.06 -8.72 -6.48
CA THR A 76 -9.67 -8.56 -6.04
C THR A 76 -9.62 -7.58 -4.87
N CYS A 77 -8.97 -7.97 -3.78
CA CYS A 77 -8.55 -7.06 -2.71
C CYS A 77 -7.28 -6.35 -3.15
N SER A 78 -7.34 -5.04 -3.37
CA SER A 78 -6.19 -4.20 -3.70
C SER A 78 -5.73 -3.41 -2.48
N VAL A 79 -4.44 -3.50 -2.16
CA VAL A 79 -3.79 -2.79 -1.06
C VAL A 79 -2.66 -1.95 -1.64
N ASP A 80 -2.86 -0.64 -1.71
CA ASP A 80 -1.87 0.32 -2.19
C ASP A 80 -1.29 1.15 -1.03
N ASP A 81 -2.15 1.85 -0.29
CA ASP A 81 -1.76 2.54 0.93
C ASP A 81 -1.56 1.54 2.09
N PHE A 82 -0.31 1.13 2.28
CA PHE A 82 0.09 0.22 3.34
C PHE A 82 1.48 0.57 3.85
N VAL A 83 1.53 1.12 5.04
CA VAL A 83 2.72 1.74 5.64
C VAL A 83 2.87 1.33 7.09
N VAL A 84 4.10 1.12 7.50
CA VAL A 84 4.53 1.02 8.90
C VAL A 84 5.58 2.09 9.19
N GLU A 85 5.67 2.53 10.44
CA GLU A 85 6.58 3.60 10.87
C GLU A 85 8.05 3.18 10.77
N SER A 86 8.35 1.92 11.07
CA SER A 86 9.70 1.38 10.99
C SER A 86 9.73 -0.04 10.38
N PRO A 87 10.84 -0.45 9.76
CA PRO A 87 10.95 -1.76 9.10
C PRO A 87 10.66 -2.95 10.01
N GLU A 88 10.93 -2.85 11.30
CA GLU A 88 10.73 -3.92 12.28
C GLU A 88 9.24 -4.24 12.49
N LEU A 89 8.37 -3.27 12.23
CA LEU A 89 6.92 -3.44 12.40
C LEU A 89 6.26 -4.25 11.27
N TRP A 90 6.96 -4.52 10.17
CA TRP A 90 6.38 -5.31 9.08
C TRP A 90 5.94 -6.70 9.52
N GLU A 91 6.75 -7.42 10.30
CA GLU A 91 6.44 -8.78 10.74
C GLU A 91 5.42 -8.85 11.90
N THR A 92 5.11 -7.72 12.53
CA THR A 92 4.15 -7.62 13.63
C THR A 92 2.91 -6.85 13.21
N ALA A 93 2.92 -5.52 13.32
CA ALA A 93 1.80 -4.66 12.95
C ALA A 93 1.39 -4.82 11.49
N GLY A 94 2.35 -4.84 10.56
CA GLY A 94 2.10 -5.02 9.14
C GLY A 94 1.39 -6.34 8.84
N ARG A 95 1.89 -7.45 9.37
CA ARG A 95 1.26 -8.78 9.24
C ARG A 95 -0.16 -8.78 9.79
N ALA A 96 -0.35 -8.27 11.00
CA ALA A 96 -1.67 -8.25 11.63
C ALA A 96 -2.69 -7.43 10.83
N LEU A 97 -2.28 -6.29 10.28
CA LEU A 97 -3.14 -5.46 9.40
C LEU A 97 -3.54 -6.21 8.13
N LEU A 98 -2.59 -6.86 7.44
CA LEU A 98 -2.88 -7.64 6.23
C LEU A 98 -3.82 -8.82 6.52
N GLU A 99 -3.58 -9.59 7.56
CA GLU A 99 -4.41 -10.73 7.93
C GLU A 99 -5.86 -10.29 8.20
N ARG A 100 -6.05 -9.18 8.93
CA ARG A 100 -7.38 -8.63 9.18
C ARG A 100 -8.05 -8.10 7.91
N ALA A 101 -7.31 -7.38 7.07
CA ALA A 101 -7.83 -6.88 5.79
C ALA A 101 -8.27 -8.03 4.88
N PHE A 102 -7.47 -9.09 4.77
CA PHE A 102 -7.81 -10.26 3.97
C PHE A 102 -9.02 -11.04 4.53
N ALA A 103 -9.11 -11.17 5.85
CA ALA A 103 -10.30 -11.77 6.46
C ALA A 103 -11.57 -10.98 6.14
N ALA A 104 -11.53 -9.65 6.27
CA ALA A 104 -12.66 -8.78 5.99
C ALA A 104 -13.05 -8.76 4.50
N THR A 105 -12.06 -8.67 3.59
CA THR A 105 -12.33 -8.63 2.15
C THR A 105 -12.78 -9.97 1.57
N ARG A 106 -12.29 -11.11 2.10
CA ARG A 106 -12.81 -12.45 1.75
C ARG A 106 -14.29 -12.61 2.10
N GLN A 107 -14.73 -12.07 3.25
CA GLN A 107 -16.16 -12.08 3.62
C GLN A 107 -17.02 -11.25 2.64
N ARG A 108 -16.41 -10.31 1.91
CA ARG A 108 -17.05 -9.48 0.90
C ARG A 108 -16.86 -10.01 -0.53
N GLY A 109 -16.35 -11.25 -0.71
CA GLY A 109 -16.21 -11.90 -2.00
C GLY A 109 -14.86 -11.74 -2.70
N ALA A 110 -13.82 -11.26 -1.99
CA ALA A 110 -12.47 -11.28 -2.54
C ALA A 110 -11.94 -12.71 -2.65
N VAL A 111 -11.41 -13.07 -3.81
CA VAL A 111 -10.81 -14.38 -4.10
C VAL A 111 -9.29 -14.31 -4.23
N GLN A 112 -8.75 -13.12 -4.39
CA GLN A 112 -7.31 -12.86 -4.45
C GLN A 112 -6.97 -11.50 -3.86
N SER A 113 -5.69 -11.28 -3.58
CA SER A 113 -5.15 -10.00 -3.16
C SER A 113 -4.04 -9.53 -4.10
N VAL A 114 -3.96 -8.21 -4.29
CA VAL A 114 -2.84 -7.51 -4.92
C VAL A 114 -2.32 -6.49 -3.92
N VAL A 115 -1.04 -6.57 -3.57
CA VAL A 115 -0.39 -5.63 -2.66
C VAL A 115 0.71 -4.91 -3.41
N VAL A 116 0.61 -3.58 -3.50
CA VAL A 116 1.64 -2.76 -4.13
C VAL A 116 2.87 -2.68 -3.23
N CYS A 117 4.03 -2.95 -3.83
CA CYS A 117 5.31 -2.94 -3.13
C CYS A 117 6.42 -2.46 -4.05
N GLY A 118 7.23 -1.53 -3.57
CA GLY A 118 8.41 -1.07 -4.32
C GLY A 118 9.46 -2.18 -4.49
N PRO A 119 10.21 -2.18 -5.60
CA PRO A 119 11.20 -3.24 -5.87
C PRO A 119 12.36 -3.26 -4.86
N GLN A 120 12.63 -2.16 -4.17
CA GLN A 120 13.69 -2.02 -3.17
C GLN A 120 13.17 -2.00 -1.72
N ASP A 121 11.85 -2.14 -1.52
CA ASP A 121 11.23 -2.23 -0.19
C ASP A 121 11.36 -3.67 0.35
N GLU A 122 12.59 -4.08 0.67
CA GLU A 122 12.86 -5.47 1.02
C GLU A 122 12.16 -5.93 2.32
N PRO A 123 11.99 -5.12 3.37
CA PRO A 123 11.23 -5.55 4.55
C PRO A 123 9.78 -5.90 4.22
N LYS A 124 9.09 -5.06 3.44
CA LYS A 124 7.71 -5.34 2.98
C LYS A 124 7.66 -6.55 2.05
N ARG A 125 8.64 -6.69 1.12
CA ARG A 125 8.75 -7.84 0.22
C ARG A 125 8.95 -9.14 1.00
N THR A 126 9.75 -9.13 2.04
CA THR A 126 9.99 -10.29 2.92
C THR A 126 8.69 -10.71 3.60
N LEU A 127 7.95 -9.77 4.20
CA LEU A 127 6.63 -10.06 4.76
C LEU A 127 5.71 -10.71 3.71
N LEU A 128 5.56 -10.09 2.54
CA LEU A 128 4.65 -10.58 1.50
C LEU A 128 5.00 -12.01 1.05
N ARG A 129 6.27 -12.29 0.81
CA ARG A 129 6.74 -13.66 0.46
C ARG A 129 6.47 -14.66 1.59
N SER A 130 6.70 -14.27 2.85
CA SER A 130 6.44 -15.15 4.00
C SER A 130 4.96 -15.47 4.17
N MET A 131 4.07 -14.62 3.64
CA MET A 131 2.62 -14.83 3.59
C MET A 131 2.15 -15.55 2.31
N GLY A 132 3.07 -15.99 1.45
CA GLY A 132 2.76 -16.75 0.23
C GLY A 132 2.43 -15.91 -1.00
N HIS A 133 2.78 -14.60 -1.02
CA HIS A 133 2.59 -13.77 -2.20
C HIS A 133 3.76 -13.95 -3.18
N ASP A 134 3.40 -14.05 -4.46
CA ASP A 134 4.33 -14.01 -5.59
C ASP A 134 4.18 -12.71 -6.38
N VAL A 135 5.22 -12.34 -7.14
CA VAL A 135 5.18 -11.15 -8.02
C VAL A 135 4.31 -11.48 -9.24
N ALA A 136 3.19 -10.78 -9.38
CA ALA A 136 2.27 -10.95 -10.50
C ALA A 136 2.63 -10.08 -11.71
N SER A 137 3.19 -8.88 -11.49
CA SER A 137 3.66 -7.98 -12.54
C SER A 137 4.71 -7.02 -12.01
N GLU A 138 5.50 -6.46 -12.92
CA GLU A 138 6.49 -5.41 -12.62
C GLU A 138 6.30 -4.23 -13.56
N TRP A 139 6.49 -3.02 -13.07
CA TRP A 139 6.43 -1.79 -13.84
C TRP A 139 7.83 -1.26 -14.07
N PHE A 140 8.22 -1.15 -15.35
CA PHE A 140 9.47 -0.55 -15.75
C PHE A 140 9.21 0.89 -16.20
N THR A 141 9.97 1.85 -15.69
CA THR A 141 9.80 3.28 -16.00
C THR A 141 11.02 3.82 -16.69
N LEU A 142 10.81 4.64 -17.72
CA LEU A 142 11.84 5.39 -18.42
C LEU A 142 11.43 6.86 -18.51
N PRO A 143 12.15 7.79 -17.85
CA PRO A 143 11.87 9.22 -17.98
C PRO A 143 12.26 9.73 -19.37
N PHE A 144 11.38 10.49 -20.02
CA PHE A 144 11.67 11.14 -21.28
C PHE A 144 12.08 12.60 -21.03
N GLY A 145 13.19 13.05 -21.63
CA GLY A 145 13.56 14.47 -21.71
C GLY A 145 14.11 15.11 -20.43
N GLN A 146 14.59 14.35 -19.46
CA GLN A 146 15.42 14.94 -18.41
C GLN A 146 16.89 14.87 -18.81
N PRO A 147 17.64 16.00 -18.70
CA PRO A 147 19.09 15.95 -18.83
C PRO A 147 19.63 15.02 -17.73
N ALA A 148 20.62 14.19 -18.08
CA ALA A 148 21.35 13.39 -17.12
C ALA A 148 21.80 14.30 -15.97
N VAL A 149 21.44 13.94 -14.74
CA VAL A 149 22.01 14.58 -13.55
C VAL A 149 23.47 14.15 -13.54
N THR A 150 24.36 15.05 -13.93
CA THR A 150 25.82 14.91 -13.80
C THR A 150 26.23 15.05 -12.37
#